data_5f71df028c30530fd557358b7688b60c
#
_entry.id   5f71df028c30530fd557358b7688b60c
#
_cell.length_a   1.000
_cell.length_b   1.000
_cell.length_c   1.000
_cell.angle_alpha   90.00
_cell.angle_beta   90.00
_cell.angle_gamma   90.00
#
_symmetry.space_group_name_H-M   'P 1'
#
loop_
_entity.id
_entity.type
_entity.pdbx_description
1 polymer ?
#
loop_
_entity_poly.entity_id
_entity_poly.type
_entity_poly.pdbx_seq_one_letter_code
_entity_poly.pdbx_strand_id
1 'polypeptide(L)'
;MGGFEGRASATLPVVHPVIFTPRAWVELIDAQDWYENEAPGLGRRFRTAVDAAVERMSTNPSQFPVVYKSVRRALLRRFPYALMFVIEADETLTVVACFHGSRDPAQWQKRT
;
A
#
# COMPACT_ATOMS: atom_id res chain seq x y z
N MET A 1 35.41 4.90 -12.29
CA MET A 1 34.05 5.30 -12.24
C MET A 1 33.12 4.23 -11.69
N GLY A 2 33.47 3.01 -11.87
CA GLY A 2 32.67 1.96 -11.30
C GLY A 2 32.43 2.12 -9.82
N GLY A 3 33.45 2.56 -9.09
CA GLY A 3 33.27 2.79 -7.67
C GLY A 3 32.21 3.85 -7.39
N PHE A 4 32.05 4.76 -8.31
CA PHE A 4 31.02 5.76 -8.16
C PHE A 4 29.62 5.13 -8.16
N GLU A 5 29.38 4.19 -9.07
CA GLU A 5 28.07 3.54 -9.09
C GLU A 5 27.79 2.80 -7.80
N GLY A 6 28.76 2.04 -7.31
CA GLY A 6 28.59 1.34 -6.07
C GLY A 6 28.32 2.29 -4.93
N ARG A 7 29.05 3.37 -4.91
CA ARG A 7 28.88 4.36 -3.87
C ARG A 7 27.53 5.05 -3.94
N ALA A 8 27.11 5.40 -5.17
CA ALA A 8 25.81 6.02 -5.34
C ALA A 8 24.70 5.10 -4.88
N SER A 9 24.78 3.82 -5.20
CA SER A 9 23.80 2.85 -4.74
C SER A 9 23.74 2.77 -3.23
N ALA A 10 24.91 2.83 -2.58
CA ALA A 10 24.97 2.72 -1.13
C ALA A 10 24.30 3.90 -0.44
N THR A 11 24.19 5.05 -1.12
CA THR A 11 23.57 6.24 -0.51
C THR A 11 22.10 6.35 -0.84
N LEU A 12 21.55 5.48 -1.69
CA LEU A 12 20.16 5.51 -2.09
C LEU A 12 19.36 4.51 -1.27
N PRO A 13 18.12 4.85 -0.90
CA PRO A 13 17.27 3.89 -0.22
C PRO A 13 16.92 2.73 -1.15
N VAL A 14 16.73 1.56 -0.55
CA VAL A 14 16.20 0.42 -1.28
C VAL A 14 14.71 0.67 -1.50
N VAL A 15 14.28 0.55 -2.75
CA VAL A 15 12.89 0.78 -3.13
C VAL A 15 12.32 -0.56 -3.60
N HIS A 16 11.22 -0.96 -2.98
CA HIS A 16 10.54 -2.20 -3.32
C HIS A 16 9.44 -1.93 -4.34
N PRO A 17 9.38 -2.67 -5.45
CA PRO A 17 8.26 -2.54 -6.37
C PRO A 17 6.95 -2.88 -5.64
N VAL A 18 5.88 -2.16 -5.98
CA VAL A 18 4.57 -2.38 -5.37
C VAL A 18 3.58 -2.70 -6.47
N ILE A 19 2.90 -3.83 -6.34
CA ILE A 19 1.83 -4.20 -7.26
C ILE A 19 0.55 -4.43 -6.46
N PHE A 20 -0.59 -4.20 -7.10
CA PHE A 20 -1.90 -4.44 -6.51
C PHE A 20 -2.51 -5.65 -7.19
N THR A 21 -3.15 -6.52 -6.40
CA THR A 21 -4.00 -7.53 -7.00
C THR A 21 -5.16 -6.85 -7.72
N PRO A 22 -5.77 -7.48 -8.72
CA PRO A 22 -6.93 -6.88 -9.40
C PRO A 22 -8.03 -6.49 -8.41
N ARG A 23 -8.27 -7.31 -7.40
CA ARG A 23 -9.31 -7.02 -6.41
C ARG A 23 -8.97 -5.82 -5.55
N ALA A 24 -7.72 -5.72 -5.11
CA ALA A 24 -7.28 -4.57 -4.32
C ALA A 24 -7.38 -3.29 -5.13
N TRP A 25 -7.06 -3.37 -6.41
CA TRP A 25 -7.15 -2.21 -7.30
C TRP A 25 -8.59 -1.75 -7.44
N VAL A 26 -9.53 -2.67 -7.65
CA VAL A 26 -10.95 -2.34 -7.75
C VAL A 26 -11.43 -1.68 -6.45
N GLU A 27 -11.00 -2.20 -5.31
CA GLU A 27 -11.38 -1.62 -4.02
C GLU A 27 -10.87 -0.19 -3.87
N LEU A 28 -9.65 0.06 -4.34
CA LEU A 28 -9.09 1.41 -4.30
C LEU A 28 -9.92 2.36 -5.18
N ILE A 29 -10.22 1.94 -6.39
CA ILE A 29 -10.97 2.77 -7.34
C ILE A 29 -12.38 3.03 -6.82
N ASP A 30 -13.04 2.01 -6.27
CA ASP A 30 -14.39 2.17 -5.71
C ASP A 30 -14.39 3.16 -4.55
N ALA A 31 -13.39 3.09 -3.67
CA ALA A 31 -13.29 4.03 -2.56
C ALA A 31 -13.04 5.44 -3.05
N GLN A 32 -12.14 5.59 -4.04
CA GLN A 32 -11.83 6.88 -4.62
C GLN A 32 -13.06 7.53 -5.23
N ASP A 33 -13.84 6.74 -5.98
CA ASP A 33 -15.06 7.22 -6.61
C ASP A 33 -16.11 7.59 -5.57
N TRP A 34 -16.22 6.81 -4.51
CA TRP A 34 -17.16 7.11 -3.43
C TRP A 34 -16.84 8.48 -2.80
N TYR A 35 -15.56 8.73 -2.52
CA TYR A 35 -15.16 10.02 -1.94
C TYR A 35 -15.39 11.17 -2.90
N GLU A 36 -15.13 10.96 -4.19
CA GLU A 36 -15.36 12.01 -5.17
C GLU A 36 -16.84 12.37 -5.29
N ASN A 37 -17.71 11.37 -5.14
CA ASN A 37 -19.15 11.62 -5.13
C ASN A 37 -19.61 12.35 -3.87
N GLU A 38 -18.86 12.22 -2.77
CA GLU A 38 -19.19 12.94 -1.54
C GLU A 38 -18.83 14.42 -1.63
N ALA A 39 -17.69 14.74 -2.23
CA ALA A 39 -17.28 16.12 -2.42
C ALA A 39 -16.25 16.22 -3.55
N PRO A 40 -16.37 17.22 -4.43
CA PRO A 40 -15.39 17.39 -5.53
C PRO A 40 -13.98 17.53 -4.98
N GLY A 41 -13.05 16.80 -5.56
CA GLY A 41 -11.64 16.81 -5.16
C GLY A 41 -11.29 15.85 -4.04
N LEU A 42 -12.29 15.27 -3.35
CA LEU A 42 -12.01 14.38 -2.23
C LEU A 42 -11.43 13.05 -2.71
N GLY A 43 -11.86 12.58 -3.89
CA GLY A 43 -11.27 11.39 -4.49
C GLY A 43 -9.78 11.55 -4.77
N ARG A 44 -9.39 12.72 -5.24
CA ARG A 44 -7.97 13.01 -5.46
C ARG A 44 -7.19 12.99 -4.14
N ARG A 45 -7.77 13.55 -3.08
CA ARG A 45 -7.13 13.52 -1.77
C ARG A 45 -6.95 12.10 -1.26
N PHE A 46 -7.95 11.26 -1.47
CA PHE A 46 -7.86 9.86 -1.11
C PHE A 46 -6.71 9.19 -1.87
N ARG A 47 -6.64 9.41 -3.18
CA ARG A 47 -5.57 8.82 -3.99
C ARG A 47 -4.20 9.31 -3.55
N THR A 48 -4.07 10.58 -3.19
CA THR A 48 -2.82 11.12 -2.68
C THR A 48 -2.41 10.41 -1.39
N ALA A 49 -3.38 10.13 -0.51
CA ALA A 49 -3.10 9.39 0.72
C ALA A 49 -2.64 7.96 0.42
N VAL A 50 -3.26 7.32 -0.58
CA VAL A 50 -2.83 6.00 -1.03
C VAL A 50 -1.40 6.04 -1.56
N ASP A 51 -1.10 7.02 -2.43
CA ASP A 51 0.23 7.13 -3.01
C ASP A 51 1.30 7.36 -1.93
N ALA A 52 0.97 8.16 -0.92
CA ALA A 52 1.90 8.40 0.19
C ALA A 52 2.13 7.12 1.01
N ALA A 53 1.09 6.33 1.23
CA ALA A 53 1.24 5.06 1.93
C ALA A 53 2.09 4.08 1.11
N VAL A 54 1.87 4.02 -0.20
CA VAL A 54 2.65 3.17 -1.09
C VAL A 54 4.12 3.55 -1.03
N GLU A 55 4.43 4.86 -1.02
CA GLU A 55 5.81 5.30 -0.93
C GLU A 55 6.46 4.87 0.38
N ARG A 56 5.76 5.02 1.50
CA ARG A 56 6.29 4.57 2.79
C ARG A 56 6.51 3.06 2.81
N MET A 57 5.59 2.29 2.23
CA MET A 57 5.71 0.84 2.12
C MET A 57 6.94 0.47 1.28
N SER A 58 7.09 1.16 0.16
CA SER A 58 8.17 0.87 -0.79
C SER A 58 9.54 1.11 -0.20
N THR A 59 9.69 2.13 0.64
CA THR A 59 11.00 2.46 1.20
C THR A 59 11.35 1.69 2.46
N ASN A 60 10.35 1.28 3.25
CA ASN A 60 10.60 0.53 4.48
C ASN A 60 9.41 -0.34 4.85
N PRO A 61 9.20 -1.44 4.12
CA PRO A 61 8.01 -2.26 4.35
C PRO A 61 8.00 -2.94 5.72
N SER A 62 9.16 -3.20 6.30
CA SER A 62 9.24 -3.91 7.58
C SER A 62 8.76 -3.07 8.76
N GLN A 63 8.60 -1.76 8.59
CA GLN A 63 8.10 -0.91 9.65
C GLN A 63 6.62 -1.15 9.95
N PHE A 64 5.88 -1.77 9.02
CA PHE A 64 4.45 -1.97 9.17
C PHE A 64 4.16 -3.28 9.89
N PRO A 65 3.18 -3.31 10.80
CA PRO A 65 2.93 -4.50 11.60
C PRO A 65 2.32 -5.63 10.79
N VAL A 66 2.70 -6.85 11.12
CA VAL A 66 2.04 -8.04 10.62
C VAL A 66 0.74 -8.19 11.40
N VAL A 67 -0.38 -8.29 10.68
CA VAL A 67 -1.70 -8.34 11.32
C VAL A 67 -2.43 -9.67 11.08
N TYR A 68 -2.01 -10.45 10.07
CA TYR A 68 -2.63 -11.73 9.78
C TYR A 68 -1.71 -12.54 8.87
N LYS A 69 -1.30 -13.75 9.32
CA LYS A 69 -0.31 -14.57 8.59
C LYS A 69 0.91 -13.70 8.27
N SER A 70 1.28 -13.56 7.01
CA SER A 70 2.39 -12.68 6.60
C SER A 70 1.91 -11.31 6.12
N VAL A 71 0.63 -11.01 6.27
CA VAL A 71 0.05 -9.75 5.78
C VAL A 71 0.35 -8.62 6.75
N ARG A 72 0.85 -7.53 6.20
CA ARG A 72 1.14 -6.30 6.94
C ARG A 72 0.09 -5.25 6.62
N ARG A 73 -0.07 -4.29 7.53
CA ARG A 73 -1.09 -3.25 7.40
C ARG A 73 -0.44 -1.87 7.34
N ALA A 74 -0.76 -1.13 6.28
CA ALA A 74 -0.34 0.27 6.14
C ALA A 74 -1.59 1.15 6.19
N LEU A 75 -1.75 1.88 7.29
CA LEU A 75 -2.89 2.78 7.48
C LEU A 75 -2.70 4.03 6.61
N LEU A 76 -3.78 4.46 5.96
CA LEU A 76 -3.77 5.75 5.29
C LEU A 76 -3.90 6.86 6.30
N ARG A 77 -3.33 8.02 5.98
CA ARG A 77 -3.52 9.22 6.80
C ARG A 77 -4.84 9.87 6.42
N ARG A 78 -5.61 10.29 7.42
CA ARG A 78 -6.87 11.06 7.27
C ARG A 78 -8.03 10.30 6.65
N PHE A 79 -7.84 9.04 6.29
CA PHE A 79 -8.90 8.22 5.74
C PHE A 79 -8.92 6.90 6.51
N PRO A 80 -10.11 6.36 6.83
CA PRO A 80 -10.22 5.14 7.63
C PRO A 80 -10.00 3.88 6.78
N TYR A 81 -8.97 3.90 5.96
CA TYR A 81 -8.61 2.78 5.08
C TYR A 81 -7.20 2.33 5.36
N ALA A 82 -6.93 1.09 5.02
CA ALA A 82 -5.59 0.53 5.09
C ALA A 82 -5.29 -0.26 3.83
N LEU A 83 -4.02 -0.31 3.47
CA LEU A 83 -3.53 -1.23 2.44
C LEU A 83 -2.97 -2.45 3.15
N MET A 84 -3.48 -3.61 2.80
CA MET A 84 -2.99 -4.88 3.32
C MET A 84 -2.04 -5.47 2.29
N PHE A 85 -0.80 -5.78 2.70
CA PHE A 85 0.20 -6.21 1.72
C PHE A 85 1.10 -7.29 2.30
N VAL A 86 1.75 -8.04 1.39
CA VAL A 86 2.75 -9.03 1.75
C VAL A 86 4.07 -8.67 1.06
N ILE A 87 5.18 -9.04 1.69
CA ILE A 87 6.50 -8.93 1.08
C ILE A 87 6.79 -10.27 0.44
N GLU A 88 6.91 -10.29 -0.89
CA GLU A 88 7.18 -11.53 -1.61
C GLU A 88 8.65 -11.93 -1.49
N ALA A 89 8.95 -13.15 -1.89
CA ALA A 89 10.31 -13.68 -1.80
C ALA A 89 11.31 -12.85 -2.64
N ASP A 90 10.83 -12.23 -3.73
CA ASP A 90 11.66 -11.40 -4.60
C ASP A 90 11.66 -9.93 -4.20
N GLU A 91 11.18 -9.63 -2.98
CA GLU A 91 11.13 -8.29 -2.41
C GLU A 91 10.06 -7.39 -3.02
N THR A 92 9.21 -7.90 -3.90
CA THR A 92 8.05 -7.16 -4.39
C THR A 92 7.00 -7.10 -3.30
N LEU A 93 6.31 -5.97 -3.18
CA LEU A 93 5.20 -5.83 -2.26
C LEU A 93 3.89 -6.04 -3.03
N THR A 94 3.07 -6.98 -2.58
CA THR A 94 1.79 -7.25 -3.22
C THR A 94 0.68 -6.76 -2.31
N VAL A 95 -0.07 -5.74 -2.75
CA VAL A 95 -1.23 -5.25 -2.01
C VAL A 95 -2.40 -6.16 -2.33
N VAL A 96 -2.93 -6.81 -1.30
CA VAL A 96 -4.03 -7.79 -1.46
C VAL A 96 -5.39 -7.20 -1.13
N ALA A 97 -5.43 -6.05 -0.47
CA ALA A 97 -6.69 -5.39 -0.15
C ALA A 97 -6.48 -3.90 0.12
N CYS A 98 -7.46 -3.10 -0.28
CA CYS A 98 -7.62 -1.72 0.14
C CYS A 98 -8.92 -1.70 0.94
N PHE A 99 -8.84 -1.59 2.27
CA PHE A 99 -9.93 -2.02 3.11
C PHE A 99 -10.29 -0.98 4.16
N HIS A 100 -11.59 -0.71 4.27
CA HIS A 100 -12.11 0.21 5.29
C HIS A 100 -12.01 -0.43 6.67
N GLY A 101 -11.57 0.34 7.66
CA GLY A 101 -11.32 -0.17 9.00
C GLY A 101 -12.54 -0.69 9.73
N SER A 102 -13.74 -0.28 9.32
CA SER A 102 -14.97 -0.73 9.98
C SER A 102 -15.55 -2.01 9.39
N ARG A 103 -14.97 -2.53 8.29
CA ARG A 103 -15.46 -3.77 7.70
C ARG A 103 -14.84 -4.98 8.38
N ASP A 104 -15.53 -6.12 8.22
CA ASP A 104 -15.06 -7.38 8.78
C ASP A 104 -13.77 -7.83 8.09
N PRO A 105 -12.66 -7.96 8.82
CA PRO A 105 -11.38 -8.39 8.24
C PRO A 105 -11.45 -9.74 7.56
N ALA A 106 -12.37 -10.60 7.92
CA ALA A 106 -12.50 -11.92 7.29
C ALA A 106 -12.67 -11.80 5.78
N GLN A 107 -13.22 -10.67 5.29
CA GLN A 107 -13.44 -10.50 3.86
C GLN A 107 -12.15 -10.48 3.06
N TRP A 108 -11.08 -9.87 3.59
CA TRP A 108 -9.80 -9.90 2.89
C TRP A 108 -8.90 -11.05 3.35
N GLN A 109 -9.08 -11.52 4.57
CA GLN A 109 -8.27 -12.63 5.11
C GLN A 109 -8.46 -13.90 4.31
N LYS A 110 -9.62 -14.09 3.73
CA LYS A 110 -9.88 -15.27 2.88
C LYS A 110 -8.99 -15.31 1.64
N ARG A 111 -8.40 -14.19 1.25
CA ARG A 111 -7.58 -14.10 0.04
C ARG A 111 -6.17 -14.59 0.27
N THR A 112 -5.81 -14.83 1.48
CA THR A 112 -4.48 -15.28 1.86
C THR A 112 -4.59 -16.60 2.64
#